data_c9384dd207f7fe2c482c3222d7810caa
#
_entry.id   c9384dd207f7fe2c482c3222d7810caa
#
_cell.length_a   1.000
_cell.length_b   1.000
_cell.length_c   1.000
_cell.angle_alpha   90.00
_cell.angle_beta   90.00
_cell.angle_gamma   90.00
#
_symmetry.space_group_name_H-M   'P 1'
#
loop_
_entity.id
_entity.type
_entity.pdbx_description
1 polymer ?
#
loop_
_entity_poly.entity_id
_entity_poly.type
_entity_poly.pdbx_seq_one_letter_code
_entity_poly.pdbx_strand_id
1 'polypeptide(L)'
;MRSIAKLELQYAHRFYGFKGEAQYLHGHSGHLTIEVEDSVNPGVNMVFPCNEIQKTAWDVLKNFDHALILREDDPLLPAVLGVYEKQGIRNGAPTNTMKGAAFKTELATAYPECRLVVTKETMTVEGMIKIVYELLKDKLNIAKITFTSGVNAASQEYPVSGTMDRCPLCGIALKDGVCPKCGYRKPK
;
A
#
# COMPACT_ATOMS: atom_id res chain seq x y z
N MET A 1 -9.21 -18.86 9.05
CA MET A 1 -10.06 -17.77 9.64
C MET A 1 -9.36 -16.46 9.36
N ARG A 2 -10.07 -15.31 9.39
CA ARG A 2 -9.47 -14.00 9.03
C ARG A 2 -9.64 -12.99 10.15
N SER A 3 -8.61 -12.20 10.41
CA SER A 3 -8.67 -10.97 11.20
C SER A 3 -8.76 -9.77 10.27
N ILE A 4 -9.54 -8.76 10.62
CA ILE A 4 -9.84 -7.61 9.77
C ILE A 4 -9.48 -6.34 10.52
N ALA A 5 -8.68 -5.49 9.87
CA ALA A 5 -8.38 -4.15 10.33
C ALA A 5 -8.85 -3.09 9.33
N LYS A 6 -9.26 -1.93 9.85
CA LYS A 6 -9.70 -0.80 9.03
C LYS A 6 -8.87 0.44 9.38
N LEU A 7 -8.52 1.20 8.34
CA LEU A 7 -7.81 2.47 8.44
C LEU A 7 -8.52 3.49 7.57
N GLU A 8 -8.39 4.75 7.94
CA GLU A 8 -8.86 5.88 7.16
C GLU A 8 -7.66 6.74 6.76
N LEU A 9 -7.65 7.23 5.51
CA LEU A 9 -6.62 8.10 4.96
C LEU A 9 -7.30 9.30 4.31
N GLN A 10 -6.85 10.49 4.66
CA GLN A 10 -7.23 11.74 4.01
C GLN A 10 -6.15 12.09 2.99
N TYR A 11 -6.49 12.28 1.73
CA TYR A 11 -5.49 12.61 0.71
C TYR A 11 -6.09 13.44 -0.41
N ALA A 12 -5.21 14.10 -1.15
CA ALA A 12 -5.55 14.81 -2.37
C ALA A 12 -4.72 14.26 -3.53
N HIS A 13 -5.28 14.24 -4.72
CA HIS A 13 -4.60 13.82 -5.92
C HIS A 13 -5.22 14.39 -7.21
N ARG A 14 -4.65 14.03 -8.35
CA ARG A 14 -5.27 14.18 -9.66
C ARG A 14 -4.77 13.09 -10.61
N PHE A 15 -5.51 12.85 -11.67
CA PHE A 15 -5.10 11.89 -12.70
C PHE A 15 -4.56 12.65 -13.91
N TYR A 16 -3.25 12.94 -13.88
CA TYR A 16 -2.60 13.62 -15.01
C TYR A 16 -2.75 12.81 -16.30
N GLY A 17 -3.19 13.47 -17.39
CA GLY A 17 -3.45 12.85 -18.68
C GLY A 17 -4.81 12.17 -18.82
N PHE A 18 -5.63 12.12 -17.77
CA PHE A 18 -7.00 11.62 -17.85
C PHE A 18 -7.94 12.66 -18.47
N LYS A 19 -8.96 12.19 -19.24
CA LYS A 19 -10.00 13.06 -19.79
C LYS A 19 -11.25 12.96 -18.94
N GLY A 20 -11.47 13.91 -18.05
CA GLY A 20 -12.61 13.95 -17.13
C GLY A 20 -12.30 14.78 -15.89
N GLU A 21 -13.24 14.88 -14.96
CA GLU A 21 -13.12 15.71 -13.75
C GLU A 21 -11.95 15.31 -12.85
N ALA A 22 -11.58 14.03 -12.83
CA ALA A 22 -10.47 13.54 -12.04
C ALA A 22 -9.08 14.08 -12.51
N GLN A 23 -9.00 14.77 -13.65
CA GLN A 23 -7.78 15.49 -14.05
C GLN A 23 -7.47 16.69 -13.16
N TYR A 24 -8.48 17.25 -12.50
CA TYR A 24 -8.32 18.38 -11.59
C TYR A 24 -7.91 17.88 -10.21
N LEU A 25 -7.23 18.75 -9.47
CA LEU A 25 -6.85 18.44 -8.08
C LEU A 25 -8.11 18.34 -7.22
N HIS A 26 -8.23 17.22 -6.51
CA HIS A 26 -9.37 16.96 -5.62
C HIS A 26 -8.93 16.06 -4.45
N GLY A 27 -9.76 16.02 -3.41
CA GLY A 27 -9.47 15.28 -2.18
C GLY A 27 -10.49 14.19 -1.90
N HIS A 28 -10.06 13.21 -1.12
CA HIS A 28 -10.86 12.07 -0.68
C HIS A 28 -10.62 11.70 0.77
N SER A 29 -11.68 11.15 1.39
CA SER A 29 -11.56 10.25 2.54
C SER A 29 -11.52 8.82 2.01
N GLY A 30 -10.38 8.18 2.13
CA GLY A 30 -10.17 6.80 1.72
C GLY A 30 -10.28 5.83 2.90
N HIS A 31 -11.04 4.74 2.74
CA HIS A 31 -11.18 3.69 3.74
C HIS A 31 -10.51 2.43 3.25
N LEU A 32 -9.50 1.98 3.98
CA LEU A 32 -8.74 0.77 3.71
C LEU A 32 -9.17 -0.33 4.66
N THR A 33 -9.50 -1.50 4.13
CA THR A 33 -9.77 -2.72 4.89
C THR A 33 -8.72 -3.76 4.50
N ILE A 34 -8.01 -4.30 5.50
CA ILE A 34 -7.01 -5.34 5.35
C ILE A 34 -7.49 -6.60 6.07
N GLU A 35 -7.61 -7.69 5.34
CA GLU A 35 -7.94 -9.03 5.85
C GLU A 35 -6.65 -9.87 5.88
N VAL A 36 -6.28 -10.32 7.06
CA VAL A 36 -5.13 -11.20 7.27
C VAL A 36 -5.65 -12.60 7.61
N GLU A 37 -5.13 -13.62 6.94
CA GLU A 37 -5.48 -15.02 7.18
C GLU A 37 -4.35 -15.74 7.89
N ASP A 38 -4.72 -16.46 8.97
CA ASP A 38 -3.77 -17.30 9.71
C ASP A 38 -4.53 -18.44 10.41
N SER A 39 -3.77 -19.33 11.02
CA SER A 39 -4.29 -20.34 11.95
C SER A 39 -4.75 -19.67 13.25
N VAL A 40 -5.80 -20.21 13.85
CA VAL A 40 -6.24 -19.75 15.18
C VAL A 40 -5.23 -20.21 16.21
N ASN A 41 -4.70 -19.28 17.01
CA ASN A 41 -3.90 -19.62 18.18
C ASN A 41 -4.80 -20.20 19.26
N PRO A 42 -4.65 -21.50 19.63
CA PRO A 42 -5.57 -22.16 20.56
C PRO A 42 -5.47 -21.60 22.00
N GLY A 43 -4.35 -20.99 22.36
CA GLY A 43 -4.14 -20.44 23.70
C GLY A 43 -4.95 -19.16 23.97
N VAL A 44 -5.22 -18.37 22.93
CA VAL A 44 -5.95 -17.10 23.04
C VAL A 44 -7.18 -17.04 22.14
N ASN A 45 -7.44 -18.09 21.37
CA ASN A 45 -8.54 -18.21 20.42
C ASN A 45 -8.59 -17.02 19.41
N MET A 46 -7.42 -16.61 18.91
CA MET A 46 -7.26 -15.46 18.03
C MET A 46 -6.46 -15.86 16.78
N VAL A 47 -6.80 -15.30 15.63
CA VAL A 47 -6.06 -15.47 14.37
C VAL A 47 -4.83 -14.58 14.38
N PHE A 48 -5.06 -13.27 14.44
CA PHE A 48 -4.01 -12.24 14.49
C PHE A 48 -4.58 -11.01 15.19
N PRO A 49 -3.84 -10.31 16.07
CA PRO A 49 -4.35 -9.11 16.75
C PRO A 49 -4.64 -7.98 15.75
N CYS A 50 -5.88 -7.48 15.74
CA CYS A 50 -6.29 -6.43 14.79
C CYS A 50 -5.52 -5.12 14.98
N ASN A 51 -5.15 -4.79 16.23
CA ASN A 51 -4.31 -3.63 16.54
C ASN A 51 -2.91 -3.75 15.97
N GLU A 52 -2.34 -4.94 15.90
CA GLU A 52 -1.03 -5.16 15.26
C GLU A 52 -1.11 -5.04 13.74
N ILE A 53 -2.23 -5.46 13.12
CA ILE A 53 -2.47 -5.21 11.69
C ILE A 53 -2.52 -3.69 11.45
N GLN A 54 -3.32 -2.97 12.26
CA GLN A 54 -3.45 -1.51 12.14
C GLN A 54 -2.11 -0.81 12.31
N LYS A 55 -1.35 -1.14 13.35
CA LYS A 55 -0.03 -0.56 13.62
C LYS A 55 0.93 -0.81 12.46
N THR A 56 1.04 -2.07 12.01
CA THR A 56 1.92 -2.46 10.90
C THR A 56 1.56 -1.73 9.61
N ALA A 57 0.26 -1.60 9.32
CA ALA A 57 -0.22 -0.86 8.16
C ALA A 57 0.04 0.63 8.30
N TRP A 58 -0.23 1.21 9.47
CA TRP A 58 -0.01 2.64 9.73
C TRP A 58 1.45 3.06 9.62
N ASP A 59 2.38 2.21 10.07
CA ASP A 59 3.82 2.50 9.98
C ASP A 59 4.30 2.76 8.54
N VAL A 60 3.63 2.19 7.55
CA VAL A 60 3.94 2.40 6.13
C VAL A 60 3.02 3.42 5.46
N LEU A 61 1.77 3.52 5.89
CA LEU A 61 0.74 4.34 5.23
C LEU A 61 0.60 5.76 5.78
N LYS A 62 1.17 6.06 6.96
CA LYS A 62 1.11 7.40 7.57
C LYS A 62 1.65 8.53 6.69
N ASN A 63 2.50 8.22 5.71
CA ASN A 63 3.00 9.21 4.75
C ASN A 63 1.96 9.59 3.68
N PHE A 64 0.97 8.73 3.45
CA PHE A 64 -0.14 8.99 2.52
C PHE A 64 -1.27 9.77 3.18
N ASP A 65 -1.34 9.72 4.51
CA ASP A 65 -2.37 10.44 5.24
C ASP A 65 -2.11 11.94 5.25
N HIS A 66 -3.14 12.74 4.95
CA HIS A 66 -3.07 14.20 4.78
C HIS A 66 -2.03 14.63 3.73
N ALA A 67 -1.81 13.81 2.70
CA ALA A 67 -0.82 14.05 1.65
C ALA A 67 -1.45 14.46 0.32
N LEU A 68 -0.71 15.29 -0.42
CA LEU A 68 -0.90 15.44 -1.85
C LEU A 68 -0.14 14.32 -2.56
N ILE A 69 -0.83 13.54 -3.40
CA ILE A 69 -0.25 12.44 -4.14
C ILE A 69 -0.21 12.81 -5.62
N LEU A 70 0.99 12.84 -6.20
CA LEU A 70 1.21 13.16 -7.61
C LEU A 70 2.02 12.07 -8.30
N ARG A 71 1.79 11.86 -9.59
CA ARG A 71 2.64 11.00 -10.41
C ARG A 71 3.96 11.73 -10.73
N GLU A 72 5.07 10.98 -10.86
CA GLU A 72 6.41 11.54 -11.05
C GLU A 72 6.57 12.44 -12.30
N ASP A 73 5.76 12.19 -13.34
CA ASP A 73 5.74 12.98 -14.58
C ASP A 73 4.66 14.07 -14.61
N ASP A 74 3.97 14.31 -13.48
CA ASP A 74 2.95 15.34 -13.38
C ASP A 74 3.59 16.74 -13.45
N PRO A 75 3.20 17.60 -14.41
CA PRO A 75 3.76 18.96 -14.54
C PRO A 75 3.45 19.86 -13.33
N LEU A 76 2.51 19.48 -12.45
CA LEU A 76 2.24 20.19 -11.21
C LEU A 76 3.36 19.95 -10.18
N LEU A 77 4.05 18.80 -10.23
CA LEU A 77 5.05 18.40 -9.26
C LEU A 77 6.19 19.41 -9.10
N PRO A 78 6.86 19.90 -10.18
CA PRO A 78 7.90 20.91 -10.05
C PRO A 78 7.41 22.23 -9.43
N ALA A 79 6.18 22.63 -9.76
CA ALA A 79 5.58 23.85 -9.21
C ALA A 79 5.34 23.73 -7.71
N VAL A 80 4.78 22.60 -7.25
CA VAL A 80 4.56 22.31 -5.81
C VAL A 80 5.88 22.28 -5.06
N LEU A 81 6.87 21.55 -5.55
CA LEU A 81 8.19 21.46 -4.94
C LEU A 81 8.87 22.85 -4.85
N GLY A 82 8.78 23.64 -5.92
CA GLY A 82 9.35 24.99 -5.96
C GLY A 82 8.68 25.96 -4.98
N VAL A 83 7.38 25.80 -4.70
CA VAL A 83 6.69 26.58 -3.66
C VAL A 83 7.22 26.22 -2.28
N TYR A 84 7.34 24.93 -1.96
CA TYR A 84 7.84 24.47 -0.67
C TYR A 84 9.31 24.84 -0.44
N GLU A 85 10.14 24.82 -1.49
CA GLU A 85 11.54 25.30 -1.41
C GLU A 85 11.61 26.79 -1.08
N LYS A 86 10.80 27.62 -1.77
CA LYS A 86 10.74 29.08 -1.50
C LYS A 86 10.23 29.41 -0.10
N GLN A 87 9.39 28.58 0.46
CA GLN A 87 8.87 28.74 1.83
C GLN A 87 9.82 28.17 2.90
N GLY A 88 10.95 27.57 2.52
CA GLY A 88 11.88 26.94 3.44
C GLY A 88 11.33 25.65 4.10
N ILE A 89 10.23 25.11 3.60
CA ILE A 89 9.62 23.88 4.12
C ILE A 89 10.41 22.66 3.65
N ARG A 90 11.00 22.73 2.47
CA ARG A 90 11.81 21.66 1.89
C ARG A 90 13.26 22.10 1.73
N ASN A 91 14.16 21.39 2.39
CA ASN A 91 15.60 21.59 2.31
C ASN A 91 16.30 20.31 1.84
N GLY A 92 16.14 19.94 0.56
CA GLY A 92 16.93 18.84 -0.01
C GLY A 92 16.16 17.66 -0.59
N ALA A 93 16.80 16.50 -0.60
CA ALA A 93 16.30 15.26 -1.20
C ALA A 93 15.15 14.63 -0.39
N PRO A 94 14.32 13.78 -1.03
CA PRO A 94 13.27 13.05 -0.34
C PRO A 94 13.84 12.19 0.80
N THR A 95 13.21 12.27 1.97
CA THR A 95 13.70 11.60 3.17
C THR A 95 13.19 10.19 3.35
N ASN A 96 12.18 9.79 2.58
CA ASN A 96 11.58 8.46 2.72
C ASN A 96 11.15 7.89 1.36
N THR A 97 11.99 7.03 0.81
CA THR A 97 11.65 6.26 -0.39
C THR A 97 11.04 4.92 0.01
N MET A 98 9.81 4.71 -0.37
CA MET A 98 9.08 3.47 -0.11
C MET A 98 9.36 2.46 -1.22
N LYS A 99 10.05 1.38 -0.85
CA LYS A 99 10.35 0.26 -1.76
C LYS A 99 9.51 -0.94 -1.35
N GLY A 100 8.90 -1.60 -2.32
CA GLY A 100 8.35 -2.92 -2.11
C GLY A 100 9.47 -3.94 -1.96
N ALA A 101 9.37 -4.85 -0.99
CA ALA A 101 10.43 -5.81 -0.70
C ALA A 101 10.71 -6.79 -1.87
N ALA A 102 9.71 -7.08 -2.71
CA ALA A 102 9.88 -7.90 -3.91
C ALA A 102 10.27 -7.10 -5.17
N PHE A 103 10.18 -5.78 -5.11
CA PHE A 103 10.52 -4.92 -6.25
C PHE A 103 11.81 -4.16 -5.95
N LYS A 104 12.78 -4.31 -6.83
CA LYS A 104 13.95 -3.44 -6.87
C LYS A 104 13.61 -2.01 -7.28
N THR A 105 12.35 -1.75 -7.63
CA THR A 105 11.80 -0.47 -8.08
C THR A 105 11.13 0.27 -6.93
N GLU A 106 11.37 1.54 -6.87
CA GLU A 106 10.68 2.45 -5.96
C GLU A 106 9.20 2.55 -6.34
N LEU A 107 8.31 2.32 -5.38
CA LEU A 107 6.85 2.43 -5.58
C LEU A 107 6.38 3.86 -5.42
N ALA A 108 6.91 4.52 -4.42
CA ALA A 108 6.59 5.89 -4.09
C ALA A 108 7.74 6.55 -3.33
N THR A 109 7.81 7.86 -3.41
CA THR A 109 8.74 8.69 -2.64
C THR A 109 7.95 9.67 -1.82
N ALA A 110 8.14 9.68 -0.50
CA ALA A 110 7.50 10.63 0.39
C ALA A 110 8.42 11.78 0.75
N TYR A 111 7.83 12.95 0.82
CA TYR A 111 8.39 14.18 1.39
C TYR A 111 7.54 14.55 2.61
N PRO A 112 7.82 13.99 3.79
CA PRO A 112 6.93 14.11 4.96
C PRO A 112 6.72 15.55 5.42
N GLU A 113 7.75 16.37 5.33
CA GLU A 113 7.71 17.80 5.67
C GLU A 113 6.75 18.61 4.80
N CYS A 114 6.52 18.16 3.56
CA CYS A 114 5.62 18.80 2.59
C CYS A 114 4.25 18.11 2.52
N ARG A 115 4.06 17.01 3.22
CA ARG A 115 2.89 16.14 3.02
C ARG A 115 2.67 15.81 1.54
N LEU A 116 3.75 15.47 0.84
CA LEU A 116 3.74 15.14 -0.59
C LEU A 116 4.24 13.71 -0.77
N VAL A 117 3.53 12.94 -1.60
CA VAL A 117 3.93 11.61 -2.05
C VAL A 117 3.98 11.61 -3.57
N VAL A 118 5.11 11.18 -4.11
CA VAL A 118 5.32 11.03 -5.55
C VAL A 118 5.27 9.55 -5.90
N THR A 119 4.42 9.17 -6.84
CA THR A 119 4.21 7.78 -7.26
C THR A 119 4.62 7.55 -8.71
N LYS A 120 4.98 6.33 -9.05
CA LYS A 120 5.28 5.94 -10.43
C LYS A 120 4.02 5.78 -11.28
N GLU A 121 2.96 5.27 -10.67
CA GLU A 121 1.68 5.05 -11.32
C GLU A 121 0.63 6.07 -10.85
N THR A 122 -0.42 6.24 -11.63
CA THR A 122 -1.58 7.05 -11.21
C THR A 122 -2.24 6.43 -9.99
N MET A 123 -2.51 7.23 -8.97
CA MET A 123 -3.10 6.80 -7.72
C MET A 123 -4.62 6.68 -7.84
N THR A 124 -5.08 5.67 -8.58
CA THR A 124 -6.45 5.18 -8.58
C THR A 124 -6.71 4.31 -7.34
N VAL A 125 -7.94 3.87 -7.14
CA VAL A 125 -8.26 2.92 -6.05
C VAL A 125 -7.48 1.60 -6.23
N GLU A 126 -7.28 1.15 -7.48
CA GLU A 126 -6.47 -0.02 -7.82
C GLU A 126 -4.98 0.22 -7.58
N GLY A 127 -4.48 1.41 -7.92
CA GLY A 127 -3.10 1.83 -7.67
C GLY A 127 -2.78 1.84 -6.16
N MET A 128 -3.72 2.33 -5.34
CA MET A 128 -3.60 2.30 -3.88
C MET A 128 -3.49 0.87 -3.37
N ILE A 129 -4.35 -0.04 -3.81
CA ILE A 129 -4.32 -1.46 -3.40
C ILE A 129 -2.97 -2.10 -3.75
N LYS A 130 -2.45 -1.86 -4.96
CA LYS A 130 -1.14 -2.37 -5.39
C LYS A 130 -0.02 -1.90 -4.45
N ILE A 131 0.05 -0.60 -4.19
CA ILE A 131 1.08 -0.03 -3.31
C ILE A 131 0.96 -0.57 -1.89
N VAL A 132 -0.24 -0.58 -1.33
CA VAL A 132 -0.49 -1.10 0.02
C VAL A 132 -0.06 -2.56 0.13
N TYR A 133 -0.45 -3.40 -0.84
CA TYR A 133 -0.05 -4.80 -0.85
C TYR A 133 1.47 -4.94 -0.89
N GLU A 134 2.14 -4.26 -1.81
CA GLU A 134 3.59 -4.34 -1.96
C GLU A 134 4.37 -3.88 -0.72
N LEU A 135 3.84 -2.92 0.01
CA LEU A 135 4.46 -2.43 1.25
C LEU A 135 4.22 -3.35 2.45
N LEU A 136 3.18 -4.20 2.42
CA LEU A 136 2.74 -4.99 3.57
C LEU A 136 2.91 -6.51 3.41
N LYS A 137 3.01 -7.04 2.19
CA LYS A 137 2.99 -8.49 1.91
C LYS A 137 4.06 -9.32 2.62
N ASP A 138 5.19 -8.71 2.97
CA ASP A 138 6.26 -9.40 3.70
C ASP A 138 6.11 -9.30 5.21
N LYS A 139 5.17 -8.46 5.68
CA LYS A 139 4.90 -8.21 7.09
C LYS A 139 3.61 -8.91 7.56
N LEU A 140 2.64 -9.04 6.65
CA LEU A 140 1.30 -9.58 6.94
C LEU A 140 0.93 -10.64 5.89
N ASN A 141 0.31 -11.73 6.34
CA ASN A 141 -0.27 -12.73 5.42
C ASN A 141 -1.64 -12.24 4.93
N ILE A 142 -1.61 -11.34 3.94
CA ILE A 142 -2.78 -10.65 3.42
C ILE A 142 -3.64 -11.61 2.60
N ALA A 143 -4.89 -11.78 3.01
CA ALA A 143 -5.90 -12.53 2.26
C ALA A 143 -6.70 -11.62 1.31
N LYS A 144 -6.97 -10.38 1.76
CA LYS A 144 -7.71 -9.41 0.94
C LYS A 144 -7.37 -7.99 1.36
N ILE A 145 -7.37 -7.10 0.38
CA ILE A 145 -7.37 -5.65 0.60
C ILE A 145 -8.57 -5.06 -0.14
N THR A 146 -9.29 -4.17 0.54
CA THR A 146 -10.35 -3.35 -0.06
C THR A 146 -10.05 -1.89 0.21
N PHE A 147 -10.14 -1.06 -0.82
CA PHE A 147 -10.00 0.38 -0.71
C PHE A 147 -11.23 1.07 -1.30
N THR A 148 -11.83 1.96 -0.54
CA THR A 148 -13.00 2.76 -0.95
C THR A 148 -12.63 4.22 -0.87
N SER A 149 -12.91 4.98 -1.93
CA SER A 149 -12.68 6.41 -2.04
C SER A 149 -13.95 7.08 -2.53
N GLY A 150 -14.67 7.73 -1.63
CA GLY A 150 -16.01 8.23 -1.91
C GLY A 150 -16.96 7.10 -2.33
N VAL A 151 -17.52 7.19 -3.54
CA VAL A 151 -18.38 6.14 -4.13
C VAL A 151 -17.59 5.08 -4.91
N ASN A 152 -16.31 5.32 -5.17
CA ASN A 152 -15.46 4.39 -5.90
C ASN A 152 -14.83 3.39 -4.94
N ALA A 153 -14.82 2.13 -5.33
CA ALA A 153 -14.21 1.06 -4.54
C ALA A 153 -13.49 0.06 -5.45
N ALA A 154 -12.39 -0.46 -4.95
CA ALA A 154 -11.76 -1.64 -5.53
C ALA A 154 -11.36 -2.60 -4.42
N SER A 155 -11.34 -3.89 -4.72
CA SER A 155 -10.83 -4.91 -3.81
C SER A 155 -10.04 -5.96 -4.57
N GLN A 156 -9.02 -6.51 -3.91
CA GLN A 156 -8.19 -7.59 -4.44
C GLN A 156 -8.03 -8.67 -3.38
N GLU A 157 -8.27 -9.91 -3.75
CA GLU A 157 -7.97 -11.08 -2.92
C GLU A 157 -6.56 -11.59 -3.18
N TYR A 158 -5.92 -12.15 -2.16
CA TYR A 158 -4.58 -12.69 -2.22
C TYR A 158 -4.54 -14.08 -1.53
N PRO A 159 -3.74 -15.03 -2.02
CA PRO A 159 -3.01 -14.89 -3.28
C PRO A 159 -3.99 -14.68 -4.44
N VAL A 160 -3.58 -13.92 -5.43
CA VAL A 160 -4.37 -13.78 -6.67
C VAL A 160 -4.56 -15.18 -7.25
N SER A 161 -5.81 -15.59 -7.46
CA SER A 161 -6.14 -16.91 -7.99
C SER A 161 -5.30 -17.20 -9.23
N GLY A 162 -4.40 -18.18 -9.14
CA GLY A 162 -3.52 -18.59 -10.22
C GLY A 162 -2.06 -18.15 -10.16
N THR A 163 -1.61 -17.39 -9.14
CA THR A 163 -0.27 -16.79 -9.21
C THR A 163 0.71 -17.06 -8.08
N MET A 164 0.35 -17.57 -6.93
CA MET A 164 1.39 -18.02 -5.99
C MET A 164 0.85 -18.94 -4.89
N ASP A 165 1.25 -20.20 -4.94
CA ASP A 165 1.23 -21.06 -3.76
C ASP A 165 2.22 -20.52 -2.74
N ARG A 166 1.75 -20.25 -1.52
CA ARG A 166 2.61 -19.86 -0.41
C ARG A 166 2.87 -21.04 0.51
N CYS A 167 4.04 -21.06 1.10
CA CYS A 167 4.40 -22.03 2.11
C CYS A 167 3.55 -21.84 3.37
N PRO A 168 2.81 -22.85 3.86
CA PRO A 168 1.99 -22.73 5.06
C PRO A 168 2.80 -22.55 6.36
N LEU A 169 4.11 -22.85 6.33
CA LEU A 169 4.97 -22.76 7.50
C LEU A 169 5.67 -21.40 7.65
N CYS A 170 5.92 -20.70 6.56
CA CYS A 170 6.70 -19.46 6.61
C CYS A 170 6.19 -18.34 5.68
N GLY A 171 5.00 -18.51 5.07
CA GLY A 171 4.33 -17.48 4.26
C GLY A 171 5.02 -17.11 2.93
N ILE A 172 6.22 -17.66 2.64
CA ILE A 172 6.99 -17.34 1.43
C ILE A 172 6.40 -18.07 0.22
N ALA A 173 6.42 -17.41 -0.95
CA ALA A 173 6.00 -18.00 -2.21
C ALA A 173 6.78 -19.30 -2.49
N LEU A 174 6.04 -20.36 -2.87
CA LEU A 174 6.67 -21.62 -3.30
C LEU A 174 7.24 -21.44 -4.71
N LYS A 175 8.46 -21.93 -4.89
CA LYS A 175 9.09 -22.04 -6.21
C LYS A 175 8.95 -23.50 -6.64
N ASP A 176 8.23 -23.74 -7.73
CA ASP A 176 7.95 -25.10 -8.24
C ASP A 176 7.35 -26.04 -7.16
N GLY A 177 6.47 -25.48 -6.33
CA GLY A 177 5.83 -26.21 -5.24
C GLY A 177 6.71 -26.46 -4.00
N VAL A 178 7.93 -25.90 -3.97
CA VAL A 178 8.88 -26.03 -2.85
C VAL A 178 9.15 -24.66 -2.21
N CYS A 179 9.14 -24.62 -0.88
CA CYS A 179 9.53 -23.43 -0.14
C CYS A 179 11.04 -23.24 -0.13
N PRO A 180 11.58 -22.12 -0.65
CA PRO A 180 13.02 -21.89 -0.68
C PRO A 180 13.64 -21.63 0.70
N LYS A 181 12.80 -21.34 1.71
CA LYS A 181 13.26 -21.04 3.08
C LYS A 181 13.30 -22.30 3.97
N CYS A 182 12.23 -23.11 3.98
CA CYS A 182 12.09 -24.23 4.92
C CYS A 182 12.01 -25.60 4.24
N GLY A 183 12.07 -25.67 2.91
CA GLY A 183 12.00 -26.93 2.17
C GLY A 183 10.60 -27.59 2.11
N TYR A 184 9.55 -26.95 2.66
CA TYR A 184 8.18 -27.47 2.54
C TYR A 184 7.84 -27.74 1.08
N ARG A 185 7.23 -28.90 0.82
CA ARG A 185 6.73 -29.28 -0.49
C ARG A 185 5.19 -29.36 -0.46
N LYS A 186 4.55 -28.71 -1.44
CA LYS A 186 3.10 -28.80 -1.60
C LYS A 186 2.73 -30.24 -1.93
N PRO A 187 1.76 -30.86 -1.24
CA PRO A 187 1.22 -32.15 -1.65
C PRO A 187 0.62 -32.06 -3.05
N LYS A 188 0.80 -33.13 -3.84
CA LYS A 188 0.20 -33.25 -5.16
C LYS A 188 -1.30 -33.46 -5.06
#